data_3201092dcc4b6a02633dbcedee14f97d
#
_entry.id   3201092dcc4b6a02633dbcedee14f97d
#
_cell.length_a   1.000
_cell.length_b   1.000
_cell.length_c   1.000
_cell.angle_alpha   90.00
_cell.angle_beta   90.00
_cell.angle_gamma   90.00
#
_symmetry.space_group_name_H-M   'P 1'
#
loop_
_entity.id
_entity.type
_entity.pdbx_description
1 polymer ?
#
loop_
_entity_poly.entity_id
_entity_poly.type
_entity_poly.pdbx_seq_one_letter_code
_entity_poly.pdbx_strand_id
1 'polypeptide(L)'
;MSNVEKRASLLIKYRKLKVKKKEKEEDKTTYFLSRGDSNQIFLCIVGQRGIGIAYVRKLRDLVEETGADKGVIITNVKYTWSARFNAPKLGVELVPHTLPTFDIFKHKLVSPTEILSEEERERIIKFYHAEAHQFPWIKGSDPVSIILGAKPGDILKVSGYSLTAGTHVSYRYVI
;
A
#
# COMPACT_ATOMS: atom_id res chain seq x y z
N MET A 1 7.00 14.69 -13.95
CA MET A 1 6.57 13.41 -13.31
C MET A 1 5.08 13.22 -13.55
N SER A 2 4.69 12.08 -14.08
CA SER A 2 3.27 11.74 -14.25
C SER A 2 2.59 11.54 -12.88
N ASN A 3 1.25 11.62 -12.83
CA ASN A 3 0.50 11.35 -11.60
C ASN A 3 0.73 9.92 -11.08
N VAL A 4 0.98 8.98 -11.96
CA VAL A 4 1.30 7.58 -11.62
C VAL A 4 2.67 7.50 -10.95
N GLU A 5 3.69 8.21 -11.47
CA GLU A 5 5.02 8.25 -10.86
C GLU A 5 5.00 8.94 -9.49
N LYS A 6 4.18 9.98 -9.29
CA LYS A 6 4.00 10.63 -7.98
C LYS A 6 3.45 9.64 -6.95
N ARG A 7 2.42 8.86 -7.31
CA ARG A 7 1.87 7.80 -6.44
C ARG A 7 2.90 6.72 -6.14
N ALA A 8 3.63 6.26 -7.15
CA ALA A 8 4.71 5.29 -6.95
C ALA A 8 5.76 5.80 -5.95
N SER A 9 6.19 7.06 -6.10
CA SER A 9 7.16 7.68 -5.19
C SER A 9 6.64 7.76 -3.75
N LEU A 10 5.35 8.03 -3.54
CA LEU A 10 4.74 8.03 -2.20
C LEU A 10 4.75 6.63 -1.58
N LEU A 11 4.32 5.62 -2.33
CA LEU A 11 4.34 4.23 -1.85
C LEU A 11 5.76 3.76 -1.52
N ILE A 12 6.73 4.05 -2.38
CA ILE A 12 8.14 3.72 -2.16
C ILE A 12 8.65 4.34 -0.87
N LYS A 13 8.36 5.64 -0.66
CA LYS A 13 8.78 6.40 0.53
C LYS A 13 8.21 5.80 1.83
N TYR A 14 6.89 5.62 1.90
CA TYR A 14 6.22 5.20 3.14
C TYR A 14 6.33 3.71 3.43
N ARG A 15 6.45 2.87 2.41
CA ARG A 15 6.76 1.45 2.57
C ARG A 15 8.25 1.17 2.82
N LYS A 16 9.10 2.22 2.84
CA LYS A 16 10.55 2.14 3.07
C LYS A 16 11.24 1.22 2.06
N LEU A 17 10.84 1.29 0.79
CA LEU A 17 11.37 0.48 -0.29
C LEU A 17 12.59 1.15 -0.94
N LYS A 18 13.62 0.38 -1.31
CA LYS A 18 14.78 0.85 -2.06
C LYS A 18 14.64 0.47 -3.54
N VAL A 19 14.86 1.41 -4.44
CA VAL A 19 14.83 1.17 -5.88
C VAL A 19 16.14 0.49 -6.30
N LYS A 20 16.05 -0.75 -6.80
CA LYS A 20 17.19 -1.50 -7.37
C LYS A 20 17.36 -1.17 -8.85
N LYS A 21 16.28 -1.22 -9.61
CA LYS A 21 16.27 -1.01 -11.06
C LYS A 21 14.99 -0.29 -11.47
N LYS A 22 15.08 0.57 -12.47
CA LYS A 22 13.94 1.23 -13.10
C LYS A 22 14.04 1.01 -14.60
N GLU A 23 13.01 0.41 -15.18
CA GLU A 23 12.84 0.24 -16.62
C GLU A 23 11.70 1.12 -17.10
N LYS A 24 11.94 1.92 -18.12
CA LYS A 24 10.95 2.83 -18.69
C LYS A 24 10.69 2.45 -20.14
N GLU A 25 9.45 2.13 -20.44
CA GLU A 25 8.88 2.00 -21.78
C GLU A 25 7.94 3.20 -22.05
N GLU A 26 7.46 3.38 -23.27
CA GLU A 26 6.64 4.53 -23.65
C GLU A 26 5.44 4.77 -22.71
N ASP A 27 4.64 3.73 -22.43
CA ASP A 27 3.43 3.80 -21.59
C ASP A 27 3.56 3.11 -20.23
N LYS A 28 4.71 2.51 -19.94
CA LYS A 28 4.92 1.71 -18.72
C LYS A 28 6.24 2.06 -18.07
N THR A 29 6.25 2.04 -16.75
CA THR A 29 7.49 2.14 -15.98
C THR A 29 7.48 1.03 -14.93
N THR A 30 8.46 0.15 -14.98
CA THR A 30 8.63 -0.95 -14.03
C THR A 30 9.71 -0.58 -13.03
N TYR A 31 9.38 -0.66 -11.75
CA TYR A 31 10.33 -0.47 -10.65
C TYR A 31 10.56 -1.80 -9.95
N PHE A 32 11.81 -2.22 -9.88
CA PHE A 32 12.25 -3.33 -9.06
C PHE A 32 12.73 -2.79 -7.73
N LEU A 33 12.06 -3.19 -6.66
CA LEU A 33 12.21 -2.62 -5.32
C LEU A 33 12.59 -3.69 -4.32
N SER A 34 13.29 -3.31 -3.25
CA SER A 34 13.61 -4.22 -2.15
C SER A 34 13.37 -3.58 -0.79
N ARG A 35 12.99 -4.41 0.18
CA ARG A 35 12.90 -4.04 1.59
C ARG A 35 13.50 -5.18 2.42
N GLY A 36 14.78 -5.03 2.81
CA GLY A 36 15.52 -6.15 3.41
C GLY A 36 15.57 -7.32 2.44
N ASP A 37 15.08 -8.48 2.86
CA ASP A 37 15.04 -9.70 2.05
C ASP A 37 13.83 -9.77 1.09
N SER A 38 12.82 -8.93 1.30
CA SER A 38 11.63 -8.89 0.44
C SER A 38 11.86 -8.05 -0.82
N ASN A 39 11.52 -8.62 -1.97
CA ASN A 39 11.55 -7.95 -3.26
C ASN A 39 10.13 -7.67 -3.76
N GLN A 40 9.91 -6.47 -4.30
CA GLN A 40 8.61 -6.06 -4.85
C GLN A 40 8.78 -5.46 -6.24
N ILE A 41 7.79 -5.66 -7.09
CA ILE A 41 7.76 -5.05 -8.42
C ILE A 41 6.57 -4.11 -8.52
N PHE A 42 6.84 -2.84 -8.82
CA PHE A 42 5.80 -1.86 -9.12
C PHE A 42 5.70 -1.66 -10.62
N LEU A 43 4.56 -2.00 -11.19
CA LEU A 43 4.23 -1.74 -12.57
C LEU A 43 3.35 -0.49 -12.66
N CYS A 44 3.94 0.61 -13.11
CA CYS A 44 3.28 1.88 -13.31
C CYS A 44 2.80 1.98 -14.76
N ILE A 45 1.50 2.09 -14.98
CA ILE A 45 0.90 2.15 -16.31
C ILE A 45 0.18 3.49 -16.48
N VAL A 46 0.62 4.26 -17.46
CA VAL A 46 -0.06 5.49 -17.93
C VAL A 46 -0.88 5.10 -19.15
N GLY A 47 -2.17 4.95 -18.97
CA GLY A 47 -3.05 4.49 -20.04
C GLY A 47 -4.21 5.45 -20.31
N GLN A 48 -4.82 5.33 -21.49
CA GLN A 48 -6.05 6.04 -21.87
C GLN A 48 -7.28 5.16 -21.72
N ARG A 49 -7.11 3.84 -21.61
CA ARG A 49 -8.18 2.83 -21.49
C ARG A 49 -8.03 2.05 -20.19
N GLY A 50 -9.10 1.41 -19.74
CA GLY A 50 -9.09 0.61 -18.51
C GLY A 50 -8.06 -0.53 -18.52
N ILE A 51 -7.49 -0.82 -17.35
CA ILE A 51 -6.50 -1.90 -17.18
C ILE A 51 -7.24 -3.24 -17.05
N GLY A 52 -6.97 -4.14 -17.98
CA GLY A 52 -7.52 -5.49 -18.02
C GLY A 52 -6.68 -6.54 -17.29
N ILE A 53 -7.21 -7.77 -17.23
CA ILE A 53 -6.55 -8.92 -16.60
C ILE A 53 -5.18 -9.27 -17.22
N ALA A 54 -4.98 -8.97 -18.50
CA ALA A 54 -3.71 -9.26 -19.18
C ALA A 54 -2.51 -8.62 -18.50
N TYR A 55 -2.66 -7.39 -17.98
CA TYR A 55 -1.60 -6.71 -17.23
C TYR A 55 -1.32 -7.37 -15.86
N VAL A 56 -2.38 -7.89 -15.22
CA VAL A 56 -2.25 -8.59 -13.94
C VAL A 56 -1.48 -9.90 -14.13
N ARG A 57 -1.80 -10.67 -15.17
CA ARG A 57 -1.08 -11.90 -15.52
C ARG A 57 0.38 -11.61 -15.87
N LYS A 58 0.62 -10.63 -16.75
CA LYS A 58 1.98 -10.25 -17.14
C LYS A 58 2.83 -9.83 -15.93
N LEU A 59 2.26 -9.10 -14.96
CA LEU A 59 2.99 -8.76 -13.75
C LEU A 59 3.25 -9.99 -12.87
N ARG A 60 2.30 -10.91 -12.79
CA ARG A 60 2.50 -12.17 -12.06
C ARG A 60 3.64 -12.98 -12.66
N ASP A 61 3.66 -13.15 -13.99
CA ASP A 61 4.72 -13.88 -14.68
C ASP A 61 6.09 -13.25 -14.38
N LEU A 62 6.19 -11.90 -14.41
CA LEU A 62 7.39 -11.17 -14.01
C LEU A 62 7.79 -11.39 -12.54
N VAL A 63 6.81 -11.46 -11.64
CA VAL A 63 7.04 -11.73 -10.20
C VAL A 63 7.61 -13.15 -10.02
N GLU A 64 7.06 -14.14 -10.73
CA GLU A 64 7.53 -15.54 -10.69
C GLU A 64 8.95 -15.68 -11.31
N GLU A 65 9.22 -15.04 -12.45
CA GLU A 65 10.52 -15.05 -13.11
C GLU A 65 11.63 -14.41 -12.27
N THR A 66 11.31 -13.33 -11.56
CA THR A 66 12.29 -12.58 -10.76
C THR A 66 12.39 -13.05 -9.30
N GLY A 67 11.53 -13.99 -8.88
CA GLY A 67 11.45 -14.44 -7.49
C GLY A 67 11.04 -13.32 -6.52
N ALA A 68 10.25 -12.35 -6.97
CA ALA A 68 9.75 -11.29 -6.11
C ALA A 68 8.56 -11.78 -5.26
N ASP A 69 8.37 -11.19 -4.08
CA ASP A 69 7.31 -11.59 -3.16
C ASP A 69 5.95 -10.99 -3.52
N LYS A 70 5.94 -9.83 -4.18
CA LYS A 70 4.71 -9.09 -4.45
C LYS A 70 4.81 -8.23 -5.70
N GLY A 71 3.73 -8.24 -6.50
CA GLY A 71 3.51 -7.32 -7.61
C GLY A 71 2.48 -6.24 -7.25
N VAL A 72 2.73 -4.99 -7.64
CA VAL A 72 1.82 -3.87 -7.42
C VAL A 72 1.58 -3.13 -8.73
N ILE A 73 0.32 -2.94 -9.12
CA ILE A 73 -0.05 -2.14 -10.29
C ILE A 73 -0.52 -0.76 -9.86
N ILE A 74 0.08 0.28 -10.43
CA ILE A 74 -0.27 1.69 -10.20
C ILE A 74 -0.68 2.31 -11.53
N THR A 75 -1.87 2.91 -11.58
CA THR A 75 -2.41 3.49 -12.83
C THR A 75 -3.19 4.78 -12.58
N ASN A 76 -3.42 5.53 -13.66
CA ASN A 76 -4.30 6.70 -13.68
C ASN A 76 -5.72 6.38 -14.17
N VAL A 77 -5.98 5.15 -14.62
CA VAL A 77 -7.27 4.73 -15.17
C VAL A 77 -7.95 3.66 -14.32
N LYS A 78 -9.22 3.41 -14.58
CA LYS A 78 -9.99 2.39 -13.85
C LYS A 78 -9.55 0.98 -14.24
N TYR A 79 -9.58 0.08 -13.26
CA TYR A 79 -9.42 -1.35 -13.50
C TYR A 79 -10.73 -1.96 -13.98
N THR A 80 -10.67 -2.92 -14.90
CA THR A 80 -11.83 -3.73 -15.28
C THR A 80 -12.27 -4.62 -14.12
N TRP A 81 -13.53 -5.05 -14.14
CA TRP A 81 -14.04 -5.98 -13.11
C TRP A 81 -13.20 -7.26 -13.04
N SER A 82 -12.87 -7.84 -14.20
CA SER A 82 -12.04 -9.03 -14.29
C SER A 82 -10.65 -8.86 -13.64
N ALA A 83 -10.00 -7.70 -13.84
CA ALA A 83 -8.73 -7.41 -13.20
C ALA A 83 -8.88 -7.33 -11.67
N ARG A 84 -9.90 -6.63 -11.15
CA ARG A 84 -10.14 -6.50 -9.70
C ARG A 84 -10.41 -7.85 -9.03
N PHE A 85 -11.22 -8.70 -9.66
CA PHE A 85 -11.61 -9.98 -9.11
C PHE A 85 -10.45 -10.99 -9.06
N ASN A 86 -9.58 -10.97 -10.06
CA ASN A 86 -8.49 -11.93 -10.18
C ASN A 86 -7.18 -11.48 -9.54
N ALA A 87 -6.93 -10.16 -9.40
CA ALA A 87 -5.67 -9.67 -8.83
C ALA A 87 -5.34 -10.20 -7.44
N PRO A 88 -6.27 -10.23 -6.45
CA PRO A 88 -6.00 -10.82 -5.14
C PRO A 88 -5.65 -12.30 -5.21
N LYS A 89 -6.30 -13.07 -6.09
CA LYS A 89 -6.05 -14.50 -6.31
C LYS A 89 -4.66 -14.76 -6.89
N LEU A 90 -4.16 -13.81 -7.65
CA LEU A 90 -2.84 -13.85 -8.29
C LEU A 90 -1.75 -13.19 -7.45
N GLY A 91 -2.04 -12.77 -6.21
CA GLY A 91 -1.07 -12.11 -5.33
C GLY A 91 -0.65 -10.71 -5.79
N VAL A 92 -1.43 -10.07 -6.67
CA VAL A 92 -1.15 -8.73 -7.21
C VAL A 92 -1.99 -7.68 -6.50
N GLU A 93 -1.33 -6.65 -5.97
CA GLU A 93 -2.00 -5.49 -5.38
C GLU A 93 -2.37 -4.46 -6.46
N LEU A 94 -3.61 -4.01 -6.44
CA LEU A 94 -4.08 -2.93 -7.33
C LEU A 94 -4.23 -1.63 -6.55
N VAL A 95 -3.44 -0.63 -6.88
CA VAL A 95 -3.55 0.70 -6.28
C VAL A 95 -4.68 1.47 -6.95
N PRO A 96 -5.70 1.95 -6.21
CA PRO A 96 -6.82 2.69 -6.79
C PRO A 96 -6.35 3.95 -7.54
N HIS A 97 -6.95 4.21 -8.70
CA HIS A 97 -6.68 5.42 -9.49
C HIS A 97 -7.10 6.72 -8.78
N THR A 98 -7.91 6.61 -7.73
CA THR A 98 -8.36 7.72 -6.88
C THR A 98 -7.37 8.07 -5.77
N LEU A 99 -6.31 7.26 -5.55
CA LEU A 99 -5.30 7.55 -4.54
C LEU A 99 -4.70 8.95 -4.77
N PRO A 100 -4.58 9.78 -3.71
CA PRO A 100 -3.96 11.11 -3.82
C PRO A 100 -2.56 11.07 -4.44
N THR A 101 -2.21 12.13 -5.20
CA THR A 101 -0.89 12.29 -5.80
C THR A 101 0.03 13.18 -4.97
N PHE A 102 -0.48 13.73 -3.88
CA PHE A 102 0.24 14.53 -2.89
C PHE A 102 0.45 13.75 -1.60
N ASP A 103 1.41 14.17 -0.81
CA ASP A 103 1.75 13.53 0.47
C ASP A 103 0.71 13.88 1.55
N ILE A 104 -0.22 12.95 1.78
CA ILE A 104 -1.31 13.15 2.76
C ILE A 104 -0.79 13.28 4.19
N PHE A 105 0.36 12.65 4.53
CA PHE A 105 0.93 12.73 5.88
C PHE A 105 1.54 14.08 6.22
N LYS A 106 1.69 14.98 5.23
CA LYS A 106 2.06 16.38 5.47
C LYS A 106 0.86 17.24 5.87
N HIS A 107 -0.35 16.73 5.75
CA HIS A 107 -1.55 17.48 6.10
C HIS A 107 -1.75 17.50 7.61
N LYS A 108 -2.03 18.67 8.20
CA LYS A 108 -2.16 18.88 9.64
C LYS A 108 -3.17 17.94 10.33
N LEU A 109 -4.24 17.55 9.63
CA LEU A 109 -5.30 16.69 10.19
C LEU A 109 -5.01 15.19 10.04
N VAL A 110 -3.96 14.81 9.31
CA VAL A 110 -3.58 13.41 9.16
C VAL A 110 -2.50 13.08 10.19
N SER A 111 -2.88 12.33 11.19
CA SER A 111 -1.96 11.90 12.24
C SER A 111 -0.90 10.94 11.70
N PRO A 112 0.35 11.02 12.17
CA PRO A 112 1.37 10.02 11.88
C PRO A 112 0.86 8.62 12.22
N THR A 113 0.98 7.72 11.26
CA THR A 113 0.45 6.35 11.36
C THR A 113 1.51 5.36 10.92
N GLU A 114 1.66 4.28 11.65
CA GLU A 114 2.59 3.18 11.35
C GLU A 114 1.91 1.82 11.55
N ILE A 115 2.38 0.80 10.83
CA ILE A 115 1.93 -0.58 11.01
C ILE A 115 2.74 -1.16 12.17
N LEU A 116 2.07 -1.78 13.14
CA LEU A 116 2.75 -2.48 14.22
C LEU A 116 3.45 -3.74 13.72
N SER A 117 4.62 -4.05 14.29
CA SER A 117 5.24 -5.36 14.15
C SER A 117 4.39 -6.43 14.87
N GLU A 118 4.59 -7.71 14.52
CA GLU A 118 3.84 -8.80 15.17
C GLU A 118 4.08 -8.83 16.69
N GLU A 119 5.31 -8.58 17.13
CA GLU A 119 5.65 -8.50 18.56
C GLU A 119 4.94 -7.35 19.28
N GLU A 120 4.89 -6.17 18.64
CA GLU A 120 4.18 -5.00 19.19
C GLU A 120 2.68 -5.24 19.22
N ARG A 121 2.12 -5.86 18.16
CA ARG A 121 0.72 -6.24 18.10
C ARG A 121 0.31 -7.16 19.24
N GLU A 122 1.09 -8.21 19.53
CA GLU A 122 0.83 -9.11 20.65
C GLU A 122 0.90 -8.39 22.00
N ARG A 123 1.88 -7.49 22.18
CA ARG A 123 2.01 -6.69 23.41
C ARG A 123 0.78 -5.83 23.65
N ILE A 124 0.28 -5.17 22.60
CA ILE A 124 -0.90 -4.30 22.70
C ILE A 124 -2.16 -5.11 22.97
N ILE A 125 -2.36 -6.24 22.31
CA ILE A 125 -3.48 -7.15 22.55
C ILE A 125 -3.48 -7.62 24.01
N LYS A 126 -2.32 -8.04 24.53
CA LYS A 126 -2.17 -8.44 25.93
C LYS A 126 -2.41 -7.27 26.91
N PHE A 127 -1.89 -6.08 26.60
CA PHE A 127 -2.01 -4.90 27.43
C PHE A 127 -3.47 -4.44 27.62
N TYR A 128 -4.26 -4.46 26.53
CA TYR A 128 -5.67 -4.08 26.56
C TYR A 128 -6.60 -5.23 26.95
N HIS A 129 -6.09 -6.44 27.13
CA HIS A 129 -6.91 -7.65 27.33
C HIS A 129 -8.04 -7.79 26.32
N ALA A 130 -7.77 -7.44 25.07
CA ALA A 130 -8.75 -7.36 23.97
C ALA A 130 -8.28 -8.18 22.78
N GLU A 131 -9.21 -8.68 21.98
CA GLU A 131 -8.89 -9.30 20.70
C GLU A 131 -8.70 -8.23 19.60
N ALA A 132 -7.91 -8.55 18.58
CA ALA A 132 -7.57 -7.60 17.52
C ALA A 132 -8.78 -6.93 16.86
N HIS A 133 -9.86 -7.66 16.64
CA HIS A 133 -11.09 -7.16 16.00
C HIS A 133 -11.92 -6.21 16.89
N GLN A 134 -11.63 -6.15 18.19
CA GLN A 134 -12.31 -5.23 19.14
C GLN A 134 -11.75 -3.81 19.08
N PHE A 135 -10.57 -3.61 18.47
CA PHE A 135 -10.06 -2.25 18.22
C PHE A 135 -10.92 -1.52 17.19
N PRO A 136 -11.01 -0.18 17.27
CA PRO A 136 -11.68 0.63 16.26
C PRO A 136 -11.16 0.32 14.86
N TRP A 137 -12.06 0.23 13.89
CA TRP A 137 -11.73 -0.23 12.54
C TRP A 137 -11.23 0.89 11.63
N ILE A 138 -10.38 0.51 10.68
CA ILE A 138 -10.03 1.29 9.50
C ILE A 138 -10.14 0.40 8.26
N LYS A 139 -10.67 0.94 7.18
CA LYS A 139 -10.81 0.17 5.94
C LYS A 139 -9.45 -0.02 5.26
N GLY A 140 -9.19 -1.21 4.72
CA GLY A 140 -8.03 -1.44 3.86
C GLY A 140 -8.03 -0.57 2.60
N SER A 141 -9.21 -0.06 2.18
CA SER A 141 -9.34 0.92 1.08
C SER A 141 -9.06 2.37 1.47
N ASP A 142 -8.78 2.66 2.75
CA ASP A 142 -8.39 3.99 3.19
C ASP A 142 -7.04 4.40 2.58
N PRO A 143 -6.87 5.65 2.12
CA PRO A 143 -5.60 6.12 1.55
C PRO A 143 -4.39 5.90 2.46
N VAL A 144 -4.54 6.04 3.78
CA VAL A 144 -3.47 5.79 4.76
C VAL A 144 -3.07 4.32 4.73
N SER A 145 -4.05 3.40 4.82
CA SER A 145 -3.82 1.95 4.76
C SER A 145 -3.14 1.52 3.46
N ILE A 146 -3.61 2.06 2.32
CA ILE A 146 -3.05 1.77 0.99
C ILE A 146 -1.59 2.25 0.90
N ILE A 147 -1.29 3.49 1.31
CA ILE A 147 0.07 4.04 1.20
C ILE A 147 1.04 3.25 2.08
N LEU A 148 0.65 2.90 3.29
CA LEU A 148 1.46 2.09 4.19
C LEU A 148 1.59 0.63 3.73
N GLY A 149 0.65 0.15 2.92
CA GLY A 149 0.60 -1.25 2.46
C GLY A 149 0.04 -2.20 3.51
N ALA A 150 -0.82 -1.68 4.39
CA ALA A 150 -1.49 -2.47 5.41
C ALA A 150 -2.44 -3.51 4.79
N LYS A 151 -2.51 -4.67 5.44
CA LYS A 151 -3.38 -5.80 5.04
C LYS A 151 -4.51 -5.95 6.05
N PRO A 152 -5.65 -6.54 5.64
CA PRO A 152 -6.67 -6.97 6.61
C PRO A 152 -6.04 -7.84 7.69
N GLY A 153 -6.34 -7.52 8.95
CA GLY A 153 -5.73 -8.18 10.12
C GLY A 153 -4.60 -7.38 10.78
N ASP A 154 -3.99 -6.41 10.10
CA ASP A 154 -2.96 -5.56 10.70
C ASP A 154 -3.57 -4.59 11.73
N ILE A 155 -2.74 -4.16 12.70
CA ILE A 155 -3.07 -3.07 13.62
C ILE A 155 -2.19 -1.87 13.30
N LEU A 156 -2.82 -0.73 13.07
CA LEU A 156 -2.15 0.56 12.86
C LEU A 156 -2.09 1.34 14.16
N LYS A 157 -0.92 1.89 14.48
CA LYS A 157 -0.71 2.84 15.56
C LYS A 157 -0.82 4.25 15.00
N VAL A 158 -1.73 5.04 15.54
CA VAL A 158 -2.00 6.42 15.15
C VAL A 158 -1.59 7.34 16.29
N SER A 159 -0.59 8.20 16.05
CA SER A 159 -0.09 9.16 17.03
C SER A 159 -0.73 10.51 16.79
N GLY A 160 -1.69 10.87 17.63
CA GLY A 160 -2.43 12.13 17.54
C GLY A 160 -1.97 13.16 18.57
N TYR A 161 -2.39 14.41 18.35
CA TYR A 161 -2.26 15.49 19.32
C TYR A 161 -3.62 16.17 19.51
N SER A 162 -4.02 16.37 20.74
CA SER A 162 -5.21 17.12 21.10
C SER A 162 -4.87 18.25 22.06
N LEU A 163 -5.65 19.34 22.01
CA LEU A 163 -5.44 20.50 22.89
C LEU A 163 -5.67 20.18 24.36
N THR A 164 -6.52 19.20 24.65
CA THR A 164 -6.90 18.82 26.03
C THR A 164 -6.08 17.66 26.57
N ALA A 165 -5.79 16.65 25.73
CA ALA A 165 -5.08 15.44 26.15
C ALA A 165 -3.59 15.42 25.75
N GLY A 166 -3.09 16.46 25.05
CA GLY A 166 -1.72 16.46 24.53
C GLY A 166 -1.50 15.37 23.48
N THR A 167 -0.32 14.76 23.50
CA THR A 167 0.02 13.64 22.62
C THR A 167 -0.69 12.38 23.10
N HIS A 168 -1.43 11.72 22.20
CA HIS A 168 -2.11 10.47 22.47
C HIS A 168 -1.85 9.44 21.38
N VAL A 169 -1.95 8.16 21.73
CA VAL A 169 -1.80 7.05 20.81
C VAL A 169 -3.13 6.29 20.75
N SER A 170 -3.59 6.01 19.55
CA SER A 170 -4.75 5.16 19.30
C SER A 170 -4.39 4.04 18.33
N TYR A 171 -5.14 2.95 18.40
CA TYR A 171 -4.92 1.78 17.56
C TYR A 171 -6.12 1.55 16.66
N ARG A 172 -5.86 1.10 15.42
CA ARG A 172 -6.89 0.82 14.43
C ARG A 172 -6.67 -0.54 13.81
N TYR A 173 -7.69 -1.37 13.82
CA TYR A 173 -7.68 -2.68 13.16
C TYR A 173 -8.09 -2.54 11.70
N VAL A 174 -7.31 -3.12 10.77
CA VAL A 174 -7.55 -3.04 9.32
C VAL A 174 -8.52 -4.15 8.90
N ILE A 175 -9.63 -3.73 8.24
CA ILE A 175 -10.69 -4.62 7.71
C ILE A 175 -10.78 -4.57 6.19
#